data_e77755de1714eed2910b2c04586c5ac1
#
_entry.id   e77755de1714eed2910b2c04586c5ac1
#
_cell.length_a   1.000
_cell.length_b   1.000
_cell.length_c   1.000
_cell.angle_alpha   90.00
_cell.angle_beta   90.00
_cell.angle_gamma   90.00
#
_symmetry.space_group_name_H-M   'P 1'
#
loop_
_entity.id
_entity.type
_entity.pdbx_description
1 polymer ?
#
loop_
_entity_poly.entity_id
_entity_poly.type
_entity_poly.pdbx_seq_one_letter_code
_entity_poly.pdbx_strand_id
1 'polypeptide(L)'
;KELANKKTKFDCKILNVKKPIESKIDDNFAKKMGAKDVKDLNLLIEKQISSQYSQALNSITKKEILDQIEKNHQIDLPQNLIDQEISIMTQNLKPEEKEKHKINNEKLAKSRIKLGLLLNEYGEKNNLKVTDDELRAEIQKQIKGMPGQEKMVLDYYQKNPSASQS
;
A
#
# COMPACT_ATOMS: atom_id res chain seq x y z
N LYS A 1 13.51 16.97 21.03
CA LYS A 1 14.99 16.92 20.82
C LYS A 1 15.77 17.67 21.90
N GLU A 2 15.20 18.68 22.58
CA GLU A 2 15.91 19.52 23.57
C GLU A 2 16.25 18.81 24.90
N LEU A 3 15.54 17.74 25.26
CA LEU A 3 15.72 16.98 26.51
C LEU A 3 16.45 15.64 26.31
N ALA A 4 16.86 15.32 25.09
CA ALA A 4 17.61 14.10 24.80
C ALA A 4 18.95 14.12 25.54
N ASN A 5 19.28 13.03 26.25
CA ASN A 5 20.51 12.85 27.03
C ASN A 5 20.71 13.78 28.23
N LYS A 6 19.64 14.45 28.69
CA LYS A 6 19.68 15.23 29.94
C LYS A 6 19.05 14.44 31.11
N LYS A 7 19.66 14.49 32.28
CA LYS A 7 19.05 13.96 33.51
C LYS A 7 17.88 14.86 33.88
N THR A 8 16.67 14.31 33.86
CA THR A 8 15.44 15.03 34.24
C THR A 8 14.76 14.35 35.41
N LYS A 9 14.17 15.14 36.30
CA LYS A 9 13.31 14.66 37.39
C LYS A 9 11.87 14.96 37.02
N PHE A 10 10.99 14.00 37.25
CA PHE A 10 9.55 14.17 37.05
C PHE A 10 8.86 13.98 38.41
N ASP A 11 8.10 14.97 38.82
CA ASP A 11 7.21 14.86 39.98
C ASP A 11 5.83 14.42 39.47
N CYS A 12 5.46 13.18 39.79
CA CYS A 12 4.20 12.60 39.33
C CYS A 12 3.21 12.51 40.47
N LYS A 13 2.02 13.12 40.30
CA LYS A 13 0.89 12.96 41.22
C LYS A 13 -0.14 12.04 40.56
N ILE A 14 -0.45 10.90 41.21
CA ILE A 14 -1.52 10.01 40.75
C ILE A 14 -2.86 10.69 41.03
N LEU A 15 -3.57 11.05 39.93
CA LEU A 15 -4.87 11.71 40.05
C LEU A 15 -6.02 10.69 40.11
N ASN A 16 -5.91 9.58 39.36
CA ASN A 16 -6.94 8.55 39.31
C ASN A 16 -6.30 7.17 39.13
N VAL A 17 -6.85 6.17 39.80
CA VAL A 17 -6.56 4.76 39.58
C VAL A 17 -7.79 4.14 38.92
N LYS A 18 -7.65 3.63 37.69
CA LYS A 18 -8.76 3.01 36.95
C LYS A 18 -8.54 1.51 36.88
N LYS A 19 -9.59 0.74 37.18
CA LYS A 19 -9.61 -0.71 36.97
C LYS A 19 -10.25 -1.02 35.61
N PRO A 20 -9.66 -1.90 34.79
CA PRO A 20 -10.32 -2.36 33.56
C PRO A 20 -11.61 -3.11 33.95
N ILE A 21 -12.70 -2.76 33.28
CA ILE A 21 -13.99 -3.43 33.40
C ILE A 21 -14.23 -4.15 32.09
N GLU A 22 -14.65 -5.42 32.16
CA GLU A 22 -15.07 -6.15 30.96
C GLU A 22 -16.26 -5.45 30.32
N SER A 23 -16.10 -5.05 29.07
CA SER A 23 -17.19 -4.43 28.29
C SER A 23 -18.12 -5.52 27.81
N LYS A 24 -19.41 -5.43 28.19
CA LYS A 24 -20.45 -6.28 27.57
C LYS A 24 -20.71 -5.78 26.17
N ILE A 25 -20.77 -6.74 25.23
CA ILE A 25 -21.16 -6.46 23.84
C ILE A 25 -22.70 -6.40 23.82
N ASP A 26 -23.23 -5.19 23.98
CA ASP A 26 -24.66 -4.89 23.94
C ASP A 26 -24.95 -3.83 22.86
N ASP A 27 -26.21 -3.47 22.69
CA ASP A 27 -26.61 -2.46 21.71
C ASP A 27 -26.02 -1.07 21.99
N ASN A 28 -25.73 -0.75 23.25
CA ASN A 28 -25.06 0.51 23.60
C ASN A 28 -23.59 0.50 23.15
N PHE A 29 -22.93 -0.64 23.29
CA PHE A 29 -21.58 -0.82 22.75
C PHE A 29 -21.59 -0.75 21.23
N ALA A 30 -22.54 -1.41 20.57
CA ALA A 30 -22.69 -1.37 19.12
C ALA A 30 -22.90 0.05 18.60
N LYS A 31 -23.75 0.86 19.24
CA LYS A 31 -23.96 2.27 18.90
C LYS A 31 -22.70 3.12 19.05
N LYS A 32 -21.90 2.88 20.09
CA LYS A 32 -20.59 3.57 20.27
C LYS A 32 -19.59 3.21 19.15
N MET A 33 -19.71 2.03 18.57
CA MET A 33 -18.92 1.57 17.42
C MET A 33 -19.51 1.99 16.06
N GLY A 34 -20.61 2.76 16.04
CA GLY A 34 -21.24 3.25 14.82
C GLY A 34 -22.24 2.30 14.17
N ALA A 35 -22.60 1.21 14.85
CA ALA A 35 -23.65 0.27 14.43
C ALA A 35 -25.00 0.60 15.08
N LYS A 36 -26.10 0.06 14.55
CA LYS A 36 -27.45 0.28 15.08
C LYS A 36 -27.73 -0.60 16.31
N ASP A 37 -27.31 -1.85 16.25
CA ASP A 37 -27.44 -2.87 17.25
C ASP A 37 -26.32 -3.91 17.14
N VAL A 38 -26.30 -4.92 18.02
CA VAL A 38 -25.27 -5.98 18.00
C VAL A 38 -25.28 -6.78 16.71
N LYS A 39 -26.45 -6.98 16.07
CA LYS A 39 -26.54 -7.71 14.80
C LYS A 39 -25.88 -6.92 13.66
N ASP A 40 -26.17 -5.64 13.59
CA ASP A 40 -25.56 -4.75 12.61
C ASP A 40 -24.04 -4.63 12.83
N LEU A 41 -23.59 -4.58 14.09
CA LEU A 41 -22.17 -4.62 14.42
C LEU A 41 -21.49 -5.89 13.89
N ASN A 42 -22.08 -7.05 14.10
CA ASN A 42 -21.55 -8.31 13.59
C ASN A 42 -21.49 -8.33 12.06
N LEU A 43 -22.51 -7.85 11.37
CA LEU A 43 -22.51 -7.73 9.91
C LEU A 43 -21.42 -6.77 9.40
N LEU A 44 -21.20 -5.66 10.08
CA LEU A 44 -20.12 -4.73 9.74
C LEU A 44 -18.74 -5.36 9.91
N ILE A 45 -18.53 -6.10 11.00
CA ILE A 45 -17.28 -6.82 11.27
C ILE A 45 -17.08 -7.93 10.23
N GLU A 46 -18.09 -8.73 9.95
CA GLU A 46 -18.04 -9.78 8.92
C GLU A 46 -17.68 -9.21 7.55
N LYS A 47 -18.33 -8.11 7.16
CA LYS A 47 -18.04 -7.43 5.91
C LYS A 47 -16.61 -6.88 5.86
N GLN A 48 -16.10 -6.33 6.98
CA GLN A 48 -14.74 -5.85 7.07
C GLN A 48 -13.73 -6.99 6.93
N ILE A 49 -13.94 -8.09 7.66
CA ILE A 49 -13.09 -9.29 7.59
C ILE A 49 -13.10 -9.86 6.17
N SER A 50 -14.30 -10.06 5.57
CA SER A 50 -14.45 -10.55 4.20
C SER A 50 -13.72 -9.66 3.20
N SER A 51 -13.81 -8.34 3.35
CA SER A 51 -13.10 -7.38 2.49
C SER A 51 -11.58 -7.51 2.62
N GLN A 52 -11.07 -7.65 3.85
CA GLN A 52 -9.63 -7.84 4.09
C GLN A 52 -9.11 -9.15 3.48
N TYR A 53 -9.84 -10.25 3.68
CA TYR A 53 -9.49 -11.53 3.06
C TYR A 53 -9.52 -11.47 1.54
N SER A 54 -10.55 -10.84 0.95
CA SER A 54 -10.65 -10.67 -0.50
C SER A 54 -9.47 -9.85 -1.06
N GLN A 55 -9.07 -8.78 -0.37
CA GLN A 55 -7.92 -7.99 -0.77
C GLN A 55 -6.61 -8.80 -0.71
N ALA A 56 -6.41 -9.58 0.36
CA ALA A 56 -5.23 -10.43 0.51
C ALA A 56 -5.17 -11.51 -0.58
N LEU A 57 -6.29 -12.20 -0.83
CA LEU A 57 -6.40 -13.21 -1.88
C LEU A 57 -6.16 -12.63 -3.26
N ASN A 58 -6.78 -11.48 -3.57
CA ASN A 58 -6.56 -10.79 -4.84
C ASN A 58 -5.10 -10.39 -5.05
N SER A 59 -4.41 -9.97 -4.00
CA SER A 59 -2.97 -9.64 -4.06
C SER A 59 -2.12 -10.86 -4.38
N ILE A 60 -2.42 -12.00 -3.73
CA ILE A 60 -1.72 -13.28 -3.98
C ILE A 60 -1.98 -13.75 -5.40
N THR A 61 -3.25 -13.80 -5.82
CA THR A 61 -3.64 -14.21 -7.17
C THR A 61 -2.98 -13.33 -8.25
N LYS A 62 -3.00 -12.00 -8.05
CA LYS A 62 -2.32 -11.07 -8.96
C LYS A 62 -0.84 -11.39 -9.08
N LYS A 63 -0.18 -11.62 -7.95
CA LYS A 63 1.24 -11.98 -7.94
C LYS A 63 1.50 -13.28 -8.69
N GLU A 64 0.72 -14.33 -8.43
CA GLU A 64 0.86 -15.62 -9.11
C GLU A 64 0.65 -15.51 -10.61
N ILE A 65 -0.34 -14.74 -11.06
CA ILE A 65 -0.56 -14.48 -12.49
C ILE A 65 0.66 -13.78 -13.10
N LEU A 66 1.18 -12.73 -12.46
CA LEU A 66 2.34 -12.00 -12.94
C LEU A 66 3.59 -12.89 -12.98
N ASP A 67 3.81 -13.71 -11.97
CA ASP A 67 4.92 -14.67 -11.92
C ASP A 67 4.82 -15.71 -13.07
N GLN A 68 3.62 -16.17 -13.42
CA GLN A 68 3.40 -17.08 -14.55
C GLN A 68 3.63 -16.38 -15.89
N ILE A 69 3.15 -15.14 -16.05
CA ILE A 69 3.41 -14.33 -17.25
C ILE A 69 4.92 -14.16 -17.43
N GLU A 70 5.64 -13.82 -16.36
CA GLU A 70 7.08 -13.62 -16.41
C GLU A 70 7.83 -14.91 -16.79
N LYS A 71 7.44 -16.05 -16.24
CA LYS A 71 8.07 -17.37 -16.55
C LYS A 71 7.85 -17.83 -17.97
N ASN A 72 6.65 -17.60 -18.50
CA ASN A 72 6.25 -18.12 -19.81
C ASN A 72 6.75 -17.27 -20.98
N HIS A 73 7.27 -16.08 -20.73
CA HIS A 73 7.77 -15.20 -21.78
C HIS A 73 9.26 -14.92 -21.54
N GLN A 74 10.08 -15.12 -22.54
CA GLN A 74 11.49 -14.74 -22.53
C GLN A 74 11.66 -13.49 -23.43
N ILE A 75 12.18 -12.43 -22.85
CA ILE A 75 12.43 -11.16 -23.52
C ILE A 75 13.85 -10.72 -23.19
N ASP A 76 14.61 -10.38 -24.21
CA ASP A 76 15.92 -9.76 -24.02
C ASP A 76 15.74 -8.31 -23.60
N LEU A 77 16.27 -7.95 -22.46
CA LEU A 77 16.16 -6.62 -21.91
C LEU A 77 17.46 -5.84 -22.14
N PRO A 78 17.39 -4.64 -22.74
CA PRO A 78 18.53 -3.77 -22.88
C PRO A 78 19.13 -3.38 -21.53
N GLN A 79 20.43 -3.48 -21.37
CA GLN A 79 21.13 -3.21 -20.10
C GLN A 79 20.90 -1.78 -19.59
N ASN A 80 20.81 -0.81 -20.50
CA ASN A 80 20.55 0.58 -20.15
C ASN A 80 19.20 0.78 -19.43
N LEU A 81 18.15 0.04 -19.79
CA LEU A 81 16.86 0.08 -19.09
C LEU A 81 16.98 -0.51 -17.68
N ILE A 82 17.73 -1.60 -17.54
CA ILE A 82 17.97 -2.22 -16.24
C ILE A 82 18.69 -1.26 -15.30
N ASP A 83 19.74 -0.60 -15.80
CA ASP A 83 20.53 0.34 -15.03
C ASP A 83 19.73 1.59 -14.61
N GLN A 84 18.85 2.08 -15.50
CA GLN A 84 17.92 3.17 -15.20
C GLN A 84 16.94 2.77 -14.10
N GLU A 85 16.31 1.60 -14.21
CA GLU A 85 15.35 1.12 -13.21
C GLU A 85 16.01 0.91 -11.84
N ILE A 86 17.22 0.32 -11.81
CA ILE A 86 18.00 0.19 -10.57
C ILE A 86 18.28 1.57 -9.98
N SER A 87 18.66 2.55 -10.79
CA SER A 87 18.91 3.91 -10.33
C SER A 87 17.67 4.53 -9.67
N ILE A 88 16.51 4.39 -10.30
CA ILE A 88 15.22 4.87 -9.77
C ILE A 88 14.88 4.16 -8.45
N MET A 89 14.95 2.82 -8.42
CA MET A 89 14.63 2.03 -7.24
C MET A 89 15.54 2.32 -6.04
N THR A 90 16.78 2.68 -6.31
CA THR A 90 17.79 2.89 -5.26
C THR A 90 18.07 4.36 -4.98
N GLN A 91 17.32 5.28 -5.56
CA GLN A 91 17.58 6.72 -5.46
C GLN A 91 17.69 7.22 -4.01
N ASN A 92 16.84 6.72 -3.12
CA ASN A 92 16.76 7.12 -1.72
C ASN A 92 17.56 6.22 -0.77
N LEU A 93 18.28 5.22 -1.28
CA LEU A 93 19.08 4.30 -0.46
C LEU A 93 20.50 4.83 -0.27
N LYS A 94 21.09 4.52 0.89
CA LYS A 94 22.50 4.80 1.15
C LYS A 94 23.41 3.92 0.27
N PRO A 95 24.64 4.37 -0.06
CA PRO A 95 25.55 3.60 -0.91
C PRO A 95 25.81 2.16 -0.42
N GLU A 96 25.96 1.99 0.89
CA GLU A 96 26.17 0.68 1.53
C GLU A 96 24.98 -0.28 1.33
N GLU A 97 23.75 0.24 1.39
CA GLU A 97 22.53 -0.52 1.19
C GLU A 97 22.34 -0.88 -0.30
N LYS A 98 22.75 0.01 -1.20
CA LYS A 98 22.72 -0.24 -2.64
C LYS A 98 23.58 -1.44 -3.01
N GLU A 99 24.81 -1.49 -2.51
CA GLU A 99 25.76 -2.56 -2.80
C GLU A 99 25.33 -3.89 -2.14
N LYS A 100 24.85 -3.83 -0.89
CA LYS A 100 24.36 -5.01 -0.17
C LYS A 100 23.20 -5.73 -0.90
N HIS A 101 22.36 -4.98 -1.59
CA HIS A 101 21.16 -5.51 -2.26
C HIS A 101 21.27 -5.55 -3.80
N LYS A 102 22.45 -5.32 -4.35
CA LYS A 102 22.70 -5.20 -5.80
C LYS A 102 22.06 -6.30 -6.63
N ILE A 103 22.36 -7.57 -6.29
CA ILE A 103 21.86 -8.74 -7.02
C ILE A 103 20.32 -8.80 -6.96
N ASN A 104 19.76 -8.52 -5.79
CA ASN A 104 18.32 -8.55 -5.62
C ASN A 104 17.63 -7.40 -6.36
N ASN A 105 18.24 -6.21 -6.34
CA ASN A 105 17.75 -5.03 -7.05
C ASN A 105 17.79 -5.25 -8.57
N GLU A 106 18.86 -5.86 -9.10
CA GLU A 106 18.95 -6.19 -10.52
C GLU A 106 17.88 -7.20 -10.95
N LYS A 107 17.67 -8.26 -10.17
CA LYS A 107 16.61 -9.24 -10.43
C LYS A 107 15.23 -8.58 -10.42
N LEU A 108 14.96 -7.72 -9.45
CA LEU A 108 13.70 -7.02 -9.33
C LEU A 108 13.49 -6.01 -10.46
N ALA A 109 14.54 -5.29 -10.86
CA ALA A 109 14.48 -4.36 -11.99
C ALA A 109 14.16 -5.09 -13.29
N LYS A 110 14.83 -6.22 -13.56
CA LYS A 110 14.56 -7.07 -14.74
C LYS A 110 13.10 -7.54 -14.76
N SER A 111 12.59 -8.04 -13.63
CA SER A 111 11.20 -8.48 -13.51
C SER A 111 10.21 -7.35 -13.78
N ARG A 112 10.43 -6.17 -13.20
CA ARG A 112 9.57 -5.00 -13.38
C ARG A 112 9.53 -4.52 -14.83
N ILE A 113 10.68 -4.38 -15.47
CA ILE A 113 10.76 -3.96 -16.87
C ILE A 113 10.06 -4.99 -17.77
N LYS A 114 10.36 -6.27 -17.57
CA LYS A 114 9.78 -7.36 -18.34
C LYS A 114 8.26 -7.37 -18.25
N LEU A 115 7.72 -7.33 -17.03
CA LEU A 115 6.28 -7.29 -16.83
C LEU A 115 5.65 -6.00 -17.37
N GLY A 116 6.31 -4.86 -17.23
CA GLY A 116 5.85 -3.59 -17.80
C GLY A 116 5.70 -3.67 -19.33
N LEU A 117 6.71 -4.19 -20.02
CA LEU A 117 6.67 -4.36 -21.47
C LEU A 117 5.57 -5.34 -21.90
N LEU A 118 5.46 -6.48 -21.23
CA LEU A 118 4.44 -7.50 -21.54
C LEU A 118 3.02 -6.97 -21.31
N LEU A 119 2.78 -6.28 -20.21
CA LEU A 119 1.47 -5.74 -19.88
C LEU A 119 1.09 -4.58 -20.80
N ASN A 120 2.07 -3.74 -21.18
CA ASN A 120 1.83 -2.66 -22.15
C ASN A 120 1.43 -3.22 -23.51
N GLU A 121 2.20 -4.16 -24.03
CA GLU A 121 1.91 -4.83 -25.30
C GLU A 121 0.53 -5.54 -25.30
N TYR A 122 0.21 -6.20 -24.18
CA TYR A 122 -1.09 -6.83 -23.98
C TYR A 122 -2.22 -5.78 -23.98
N GLY A 123 -2.00 -4.67 -23.27
CA GLY A 123 -2.96 -3.56 -23.21
C GLY A 123 -3.23 -2.95 -24.58
N GLU A 124 -2.18 -2.68 -25.35
CA GLU A 124 -2.29 -2.12 -26.69
C GLU A 124 -3.02 -3.07 -27.66
N LYS A 125 -2.64 -4.35 -27.68
CA LYS A 125 -3.27 -5.35 -28.53
C LYS A 125 -4.75 -5.59 -28.25
N ASN A 126 -5.15 -5.42 -27.00
CA ASN A 126 -6.54 -5.60 -26.57
C ASN A 126 -7.32 -4.28 -26.47
N ASN A 127 -6.72 -3.16 -26.87
CA ASN A 127 -7.31 -1.82 -26.76
C ASN A 127 -7.80 -1.49 -25.35
N LEU A 128 -7.08 -1.97 -24.31
CA LEU A 128 -7.39 -1.69 -22.93
C LEU A 128 -6.98 -0.25 -22.61
N LYS A 129 -7.96 0.56 -22.24
CA LYS A 129 -7.73 1.94 -21.82
C LYS A 129 -8.32 2.11 -20.44
N VAL A 130 -7.53 2.69 -19.56
CA VAL A 130 -8.01 3.09 -18.22
C VAL A 130 -8.91 4.30 -18.41
N THR A 131 -10.12 4.25 -17.86
CA THR A 131 -11.04 5.39 -17.84
C THR A 131 -10.73 6.32 -16.67
N ASP A 132 -11.11 7.59 -16.81
CA ASP A 132 -10.96 8.58 -15.74
C ASP A 132 -11.69 8.17 -14.45
N ASP A 133 -12.79 7.46 -14.58
CA ASP A 133 -13.57 6.98 -13.43
C ASP A 133 -12.85 5.83 -12.69
N GLU A 134 -12.22 4.90 -13.41
CA GLU A 134 -11.40 3.85 -12.81
C GLU A 134 -10.18 4.43 -12.10
N LEU A 135 -9.53 5.40 -12.72
CA LEU A 135 -8.40 6.12 -12.11
C LEU A 135 -8.81 6.82 -10.82
N ARG A 136 -9.91 7.56 -10.85
CA ARG A 136 -10.46 8.23 -9.65
C ARG A 136 -10.83 7.24 -8.56
N ALA A 137 -11.43 6.10 -8.93
CA ALA A 137 -11.80 5.07 -7.97
C ALA A 137 -10.57 4.47 -7.27
N GLU A 138 -9.48 4.22 -8.01
CA GLU A 138 -8.24 3.69 -7.43
C GLU A 138 -7.54 4.73 -6.53
N ILE A 139 -7.49 5.99 -6.94
CA ILE A 139 -6.98 7.09 -6.10
C ILE A 139 -7.79 7.19 -4.79
N GLN A 140 -9.13 7.13 -4.87
CA GLN A 140 -9.97 7.17 -3.67
C GLN A 140 -9.73 5.96 -2.76
N LYS A 141 -9.44 4.79 -3.32
CA LYS A 141 -9.12 3.59 -2.55
C LYS A 141 -7.78 3.74 -1.81
N GLN A 142 -6.77 4.31 -2.48
CA GLN A 142 -5.48 4.63 -1.84
C GLN A 142 -5.65 5.65 -0.71
N ILE A 143 -6.44 6.70 -0.93
CA ILE A 143 -6.75 7.71 0.09
C ILE A 143 -7.39 7.06 1.33
N LYS A 144 -8.37 6.17 1.14
CA LYS A 144 -9.00 5.45 2.26
C LYS A 144 -8.02 4.55 3.03
N GLY A 145 -6.96 4.08 2.38
CA GLY A 145 -5.90 3.29 2.99
C GLY A 145 -4.91 4.13 3.83
N MET A 146 -4.93 5.46 3.70
CA MET A 146 -4.01 6.39 4.37
C MET A 146 -4.75 7.48 5.16
N PRO A 147 -5.48 7.14 6.23
CA PRO A 147 -6.25 8.10 7.00
C PRO A 147 -5.35 9.20 7.59
N GLY A 148 -5.77 10.45 7.42
CA GLY A 148 -5.04 11.65 7.84
C GLY A 148 -4.01 12.18 6.83
N GLN A 149 -3.84 11.52 5.69
CA GLN A 149 -2.93 11.94 4.62
C GLN A 149 -3.68 12.24 3.30
N GLU A 150 -4.99 12.31 3.34
CA GLU A 150 -5.87 12.44 2.17
C GLU A 150 -5.48 13.65 1.30
N LYS A 151 -5.23 14.79 1.95
CA LYS A 151 -4.85 16.02 1.25
C LYS A 151 -3.48 15.88 0.57
N MET A 152 -2.53 15.22 1.22
CA MET A 152 -1.19 15.02 0.67
C MET A 152 -1.22 14.14 -0.58
N VAL A 153 -2.03 13.07 -0.57
CA VAL A 153 -2.21 12.17 -1.71
C VAL A 153 -2.87 12.90 -2.87
N LEU A 154 -3.94 13.65 -2.62
CA LEU A 154 -4.62 14.45 -3.64
C LEU A 154 -3.69 15.51 -4.25
N ASP A 155 -2.96 16.27 -3.42
CA ASP A 155 -2.01 17.27 -3.87
C ASP A 155 -0.89 16.65 -4.73
N TYR A 156 -0.45 15.44 -4.39
CA TYR A 156 0.57 14.72 -5.17
C TYR A 156 0.09 14.42 -6.59
N TYR A 157 -1.11 13.84 -6.74
CA TYR A 157 -1.66 13.52 -8.07
C TYR A 157 -2.04 14.77 -8.87
N GLN A 158 -2.49 15.84 -8.21
CA GLN A 158 -2.76 17.10 -8.90
C GLN A 158 -1.49 17.78 -9.44
N LYS A 159 -0.38 17.69 -8.69
CA LYS A 159 0.91 18.27 -9.09
C LYS A 159 1.70 17.41 -10.08
N ASN A 160 1.39 16.12 -10.14
CA ASN A 160 2.08 15.14 -10.98
C ASN A 160 1.07 14.35 -11.83
N PRO A 161 0.47 14.94 -12.87
CA PRO A 161 -0.48 14.23 -13.73
C PRO A 161 0.09 12.95 -14.36
N SER A 162 1.41 12.91 -14.62
CA SER A 162 2.10 11.73 -15.14
C SER A 162 2.15 10.57 -14.14
N ALA A 163 2.07 10.84 -12.83
CA ALA A 163 2.02 9.78 -11.82
C ALA A 163 0.71 8.98 -11.82
N SER A 164 -0.32 9.49 -12.49
CA SER A 164 -1.59 8.80 -12.68
C SER A 164 -1.61 7.93 -13.94
N GLN A 165 -0.59 8.05 -14.81
CA GLN A 165 -0.47 7.30 -16.05
C GLN A 165 0.48 6.11 -15.95
N SER A 166 1.22 5.99 -14.87
CA SER A 166 2.11 4.87 -14.55
C SER A 166 1.46 3.89 -13.58
#